data_3c36872af412928d5e26e6d27b6808af
#
_entry.id   3c36872af412928d5e26e6d27b6808af
#
_cell.length_a   1.000
_cell.length_b   1.000
_cell.length_c   1.000
_cell.angle_alpha   90.00
_cell.angle_beta   90.00
_cell.angle_gamma   90.00
#
_symmetry.space_group_name_H-M   'P 1'
#
loop_
_entity.id
_entity.type
_entity.pdbx_description
1 polymer ?
#
loop_
_entity_poly.entity_id
_entity_poly.type
_entity_poly.pdbx_seq_one_letter_code
_entity_poly.pdbx_strand_id
1 'polypeptide(L)'
;MSSINEIRLEFNRSLKIDFNGGDLSSDAGLFLIREFAKKIGIHELIEKQFKTNDTAQRRHTDAENLLQMIYQKIAGYFRDDDADELTDEPVFRTLLGKEALASQPTLSRFHNRMDKDTLDQFNDIQRELRKRIYRYTCPEMLLFDVDSTLFETFGKQEGEAFNTHYNGHGYHPLLCYDGLTGDLLKAELRSGNVYTSRD
;
A
#
# COMPACT_ATOMS: atom_id res chain seq x y z
N MET A 1 10.24 -27.65 -22.40
CA MET A 1 9.61 -26.61 -21.57
C MET A 1 8.40 -26.09 -22.33
N SER A 2 7.17 -26.35 -21.86
CA SER A 2 6.00 -25.80 -22.49
C SER A 2 5.99 -24.28 -22.21
N SER A 3 6.05 -23.46 -23.26
CA SER A 3 5.87 -22.02 -23.12
C SER A 3 4.47 -21.77 -22.58
N ILE A 4 4.37 -21.06 -21.47
CA ILE A 4 3.08 -20.55 -20.98
C ILE A 4 2.69 -19.42 -21.94
N ASN A 5 1.91 -19.76 -22.97
CA ASN A 5 1.51 -18.79 -23.98
C ASN A 5 0.29 -17.96 -23.56
N GLU A 6 -0.45 -18.40 -22.56
CA GLU A 6 -1.67 -17.73 -22.08
C GLU A 6 -1.86 -17.99 -20.59
N ILE A 7 -2.10 -16.93 -19.82
CA ILE A 7 -2.49 -17.00 -18.41
C ILE A 7 -3.93 -16.51 -18.27
N ARG A 8 -4.82 -17.35 -17.73
CA ARG A 8 -6.19 -16.98 -17.37
C ARG A 8 -6.25 -16.54 -15.92
N LEU A 9 -6.92 -15.43 -15.67
CA LEU A 9 -6.98 -14.82 -14.35
C LEU A 9 -8.28 -15.25 -13.63
N GLU A 10 -8.15 -15.62 -12.36
CA GLU A 10 -9.31 -16.04 -11.55
C GLU A 10 -10.12 -14.86 -11.02
N PHE A 11 -9.48 -13.70 -10.82
CA PHE A 11 -10.20 -12.49 -10.38
C PHE A 11 -11.11 -11.92 -11.48
N ASN A 12 -10.75 -12.14 -12.74
CA ASN A 12 -11.58 -11.78 -13.90
C ASN A 12 -11.33 -12.76 -15.06
N ARG A 13 -12.24 -13.71 -15.24
CA ARG A 13 -12.10 -14.81 -16.23
C ARG A 13 -12.22 -14.35 -17.68
N SER A 14 -12.66 -13.11 -17.93
CA SER A 14 -12.68 -12.54 -19.28
C SER A 14 -11.31 -12.04 -19.73
N LEU A 15 -10.39 -11.85 -18.78
CA LEU A 15 -9.03 -11.40 -19.05
C LEU A 15 -8.10 -12.58 -19.31
N LYS A 16 -7.24 -12.37 -20.29
CA LYS A 16 -6.14 -13.23 -20.63
C LYS A 16 -4.86 -12.41 -20.72
N ILE A 17 -3.77 -12.96 -20.22
CA ILE A 17 -2.44 -12.43 -20.41
C ILE A 17 -1.67 -13.37 -21.33
N ASP A 18 -1.08 -12.84 -22.37
CA ASP A 18 -0.14 -13.59 -23.22
C ASP A 18 1.16 -12.80 -23.41
N PHE A 19 2.14 -13.43 -24.04
CA PHE A 19 3.47 -12.87 -24.26
C PHE A 19 3.83 -12.88 -25.76
N ASN A 20 2.83 -12.88 -26.63
CA ASN A 20 3.02 -13.01 -28.08
C ASN A 20 3.30 -11.68 -28.77
N GLY A 21 3.25 -10.55 -28.05
CA GLY A 21 3.47 -9.21 -28.57
C GLY A 21 2.33 -8.78 -29.51
N GLY A 22 1.26 -8.30 -28.98
CA GLY A 22 0.10 -7.73 -29.69
C GLY A 22 -0.21 -6.36 -29.12
N ASP A 23 -1.45 -6.16 -28.69
CA ASP A 23 -1.86 -4.96 -27.97
C ASP A 23 -1.17 -4.91 -26.60
N LEU A 24 -0.21 -3.99 -26.47
CA LEU A 24 0.58 -3.84 -25.25
C LEU A 24 -0.03 -2.77 -24.34
N SER A 25 0.00 -3.04 -23.03
CA SER A 25 -0.29 -2.04 -22.01
C SER A 25 0.89 -1.93 -21.05
N SER A 26 1.27 -0.70 -20.68
CA SER A 26 2.38 -0.43 -19.76
C SER A 26 2.18 -1.08 -18.39
N ASP A 27 0.93 -1.09 -17.89
CA ASP A 27 0.59 -1.53 -16.55
C ASP A 27 -0.06 -2.93 -16.47
N ALA A 28 -0.07 -3.69 -17.60
CA ALA A 28 -0.69 -5.01 -17.66
C ALA A 28 -0.11 -6.01 -16.63
N GLY A 29 1.14 -5.83 -16.20
CA GLY A 29 1.75 -6.61 -15.14
C GLY A 29 1.01 -6.55 -13.80
N LEU A 30 0.26 -5.50 -13.54
CA LEU A 30 -0.57 -5.36 -12.35
C LEU A 30 -1.67 -6.44 -12.26
N PHE A 31 -2.11 -7.00 -13.37
CA PHE A 31 -3.08 -8.10 -13.34
C PHE A 31 -2.53 -9.36 -12.65
N LEU A 32 -1.23 -9.63 -12.76
CA LEU A 32 -0.58 -10.72 -12.01
C LEU A 32 -0.53 -10.40 -10.51
N ILE A 33 -0.24 -9.15 -10.17
CA ILE A 33 -0.31 -8.68 -8.77
C ILE A 33 -1.73 -8.80 -8.23
N ARG A 34 -2.74 -8.45 -9.02
CA ARG A 34 -4.16 -8.58 -8.63
C ARG A 34 -4.57 -10.04 -8.40
N GLU A 35 -4.07 -10.95 -9.23
CA GLU A 35 -4.29 -12.38 -9.07
C GLU A 35 -3.66 -12.91 -7.77
N PHE A 36 -2.44 -12.49 -7.47
CA PHE A 36 -1.79 -12.78 -6.20
C PHE A 36 -2.57 -12.19 -5.02
N ALA A 37 -2.98 -10.91 -5.13
CA ALA A 37 -3.78 -10.22 -4.13
C ALA A 37 -5.09 -10.96 -3.81
N LYS A 38 -5.74 -11.56 -4.84
CA LYS A 38 -6.89 -12.43 -4.65
C LYS A 38 -6.54 -13.67 -3.84
N LYS A 39 -5.44 -14.35 -4.17
CA LYS A 39 -5.02 -15.59 -3.46
C LYS A 39 -4.75 -15.37 -1.99
N ILE A 40 -4.15 -14.25 -1.62
CA ILE A 40 -3.93 -13.88 -0.21
C ILE A 40 -5.13 -13.18 0.44
N GLY A 41 -6.16 -12.82 -0.35
CA GLY A 41 -7.41 -12.23 0.13
C GLY A 41 -7.23 -10.82 0.71
N ILE A 42 -6.33 -9.99 0.13
CA ILE A 42 -6.09 -8.64 0.65
C ILE A 42 -7.27 -7.71 0.43
N HIS A 43 -8.00 -7.82 -0.70
CA HIS A 43 -9.15 -6.98 -0.98
C HIS A 43 -10.25 -7.19 0.06
N GLU A 44 -10.64 -8.43 0.29
CA GLU A 44 -11.67 -8.80 1.26
C GLU A 44 -11.26 -8.41 2.69
N LEU A 45 -9.97 -8.47 2.98
CA LEU A 45 -9.44 -8.07 4.28
C LEU A 45 -9.56 -6.57 4.49
N ILE A 46 -9.15 -5.77 3.50
CA ILE A 46 -9.26 -4.31 3.53
C ILE A 46 -10.73 -3.87 3.59
N GLU A 47 -11.59 -4.43 2.74
CA GLU A 47 -13.02 -4.12 2.73
C GLU A 47 -13.70 -4.40 4.07
N LYS A 48 -13.27 -5.46 4.75
CA LYS A 48 -13.83 -5.85 6.05
C LYS A 48 -13.30 -5.02 7.22
N GLN A 49 -12.04 -4.63 7.20
CA GLN A 49 -11.35 -4.09 8.38
C GLN A 49 -11.03 -2.61 8.27
N PHE A 50 -10.92 -2.05 7.05
CA PHE A 50 -10.49 -0.67 6.88
C PHE A 50 -11.65 0.27 6.62
N LYS A 51 -11.80 1.26 7.49
CA LYS A 51 -12.76 2.37 7.33
C LYS A 51 -12.32 3.56 8.17
N THR A 52 -12.59 4.76 7.68
CA THR A 52 -12.48 5.99 8.47
C THR A 52 -13.71 6.20 9.36
N ASN A 53 -13.65 7.14 10.28
CA ASN A 53 -14.78 7.52 11.14
C ASN A 53 -15.88 8.31 10.41
N ASP A 54 -15.74 8.53 9.10
CA ASP A 54 -16.71 9.24 8.28
C ASP A 54 -17.85 8.32 7.85
N THR A 55 -19.07 8.66 8.20
CA THR A 55 -20.28 7.89 7.87
C THR A 55 -20.97 8.36 6.57
N ALA A 56 -20.45 9.40 5.90
CA ALA A 56 -21.05 9.91 4.69
C ALA A 56 -20.98 8.90 3.54
N GLN A 57 -22.08 8.71 2.82
CA GLN A 57 -22.10 7.90 1.62
C GLN A 57 -21.29 8.55 0.51
N ARG A 58 -20.32 7.83 -0.04
CA ARG A 58 -19.39 8.32 -1.07
C ARG A 58 -19.39 7.44 -2.31
N ARG A 59 -19.04 8.01 -3.46
CA ARG A 59 -18.86 7.27 -4.71
C ARG A 59 -17.74 6.23 -4.61
N HIS A 60 -16.67 6.58 -3.88
CA HIS A 60 -15.52 5.71 -3.62
C HIS A 60 -15.45 5.45 -2.12
N THR A 61 -15.52 4.18 -1.74
CA THR A 61 -15.37 3.76 -0.34
C THR A 61 -13.94 3.96 0.15
N ASP A 62 -13.75 3.94 1.47
CA ASP A 62 -12.41 4.03 2.05
C ASP A 62 -11.52 2.87 1.62
N ALA A 63 -12.08 1.65 1.56
CA ALA A 63 -11.37 0.47 1.08
C ALA A 63 -10.95 0.59 -0.39
N GLU A 64 -11.82 1.11 -1.26
CA GLU A 64 -11.49 1.35 -2.67
C GLU A 64 -10.40 2.41 -2.85
N ASN A 65 -10.45 3.51 -2.07
CA ASN A 65 -9.41 4.53 -2.09
C ASN A 65 -8.06 3.95 -1.64
N LEU A 66 -8.05 3.16 -0.56
CA LEU A 66 -6.83 2.50 -0.07
C LEU A 66 -6.25 1.52 -1.11
N LEU A 67 -7.10 0.68 -1.70
CA LEU A 67 -6.67 -0.27 -2.73
C LEU A 67 -6.11 0.44 -3.97
N GLN A 68 -6.76 1.53 -4.42
CA GLN A 68 -6.25 2.35 -5.52
C GLN A 68 -4.84 2.86 -5.21
N MET A 69 -4.62 3.43 -4.02
CA MET A 69 -3.31 3.93 -3.61
C MET A 69 -2.26 2.83 -3.56
N ILE A 70 -2.60 1.64 -3.06
CA ILE A 70 -1.70 0.49 -3.04
C ILE A 70 -1.25 0.14 -4.46
N TYR A 71 -2.17 -0.01 -5.41
CA TYR A 71 -1.82 -0.34 -6.79
C TYR A 71 -1.05 0.78 -7.49
N GLN A 72 -1.37 2.05 -7.22
CA GLN A 72 -0.58 3.18 -7.72
C GLN A 72 0.87 3.09 -7.26
N LYS A 73 1.11 2.86 -5.96
CA LYS A 73 2.47 2.72 -5.42
C LYS A 73 3.21 1.51 -6.00
N ILE A 74 2.55 0.37 -6.18
CA ILE A 74 3.13 -0.82 -6.82
C ILE A 74 3.53 -0.53 -8.28
N ALA A 75 2.74 0.25 -9.01
CA ALA A 75 3.00 0.63 -10.39
C ALA A 75 4.06 1.75 -10.54
N GLY A 76 4.49 2.36 -9.43
CA GLY A 76 5.49 3.43 -9.47
C GLY A 76 4.90 4.85 -9.54
N TYR A 77 3.60 5.00 -9.41
CA TYR A 77 2.92 6.29 -9.33
C TYR A 77 2.95 6.81 -7.89
N PHE A 78 3.97 7.57 -7.55
CA PHE A 78 4.22 8.02 -6.18
C PHE A 78 3.65 9.40 -5.86
N ARG A 79 3.34 10.19 -6.88
CA ARG A 79 2.81 11.54 -6.72
C ARG A 79 1.30 11.50 -6.57
N ASP A 80 0.75 12.41 -5.77
CA ASP A 80 -0.71 12.51 -5.60
C ASP A 80 -1.42 12.91 -6.90
N ASP A 81 -0.78 13.75 -7.73
CA ASP A 81 -1.30 14.21 -9.03
C ASP A 81 -1.46 13.06 -10.04
N ASP A 82 -0.67 11.99 -9.91
CA ASP A 82 -0.76 10.82 -10.80
C ASP A 82 -2.18 10.21 -10.79
N ALA A 83 -2.93 10.38 -9.70
CA ALA A 83 -4.31 9.90 -9.58
C ALA A 83 -5.26 10.51 -10.62
N ASP A 84 -5.04 11.77 -11.01
CA ASP A 84 -5.89 12.45 -12.01
C ASP A 84 -5.63 11.89 -13.41
N GLU A 85 -4.38 11.56 -13.74
CA GLU A 85 -4.01 10.94 -15.01
C GLU A 85 -4.56 9.51 -15.13
N LEU A 86 -4.67 8.81 -14.00
CA LEU A 86 -5.15 7.42 -13.94
C LEU A 86 -6.68 7.29 -13.87
N THR A 87 -7.43 8.39 -13.76
CA THR A 87 -8.89 8.35 -13.50
C THR A 87 -9.63 7.44 -14.48
N ASP A 88 -9.26 7.48 -15.76
CA ASP A 88 -9.89 6.72 -16.84
C ASP A 88 -8.99 5.60 -17.41
N GLU A 89 -7.86 5.31 -16.74
CA GLU A 89 -6.90 4.32 -17.23
C GLU A 89 -7.51 2.91 -17.19
N PRO A 90 -7.56 2.18 -18.32
CA PRO A 90 -8.32 0.94 -18.46
C PRO A 90 -7.81 -0.19 -17.56
N VAL A 91 -6.49 -0.31 -17.35
CA VAL A 91 -5.89 -1.36 -16.52
C VAL A 91 -6.30 -1.17 -15.06
N PHE A 92 -6.15 0.05 -14.53
CA PHE A 92 -6.53 0.35 -13.15
C PHE A 92 -8.05 0.23 -12.91
N ARG A 93 -8.86 0.70 -13.87
CA ARG A 93 -10.32 0.52 -13.80
C ARG A 93 -10.71 -0.96 -13.72
N THR A 94 -10.06 -1.79 -14.53
CA THR A 94 -10.30 -3.23 -14.56
C THR A 94 -9.81 -3.92 -13.29
N LEU A 95 -8.62 -3.54 -12.76
CA LEU A 95 -8.07 -4.03 -11.50
C LEU A 95 -9.03 -3.86 -10.32
N LEU A 96 -9.67 -2.68 -10.26
CA LEU A 96 -10.52 -2.27 -9.15
C LEU A 96 -12.02 -2.51 -9.43
N GLY A 97 -12.38 -2.95 -10.65
CA GLY A 97 -13.76 -3.17 -11.05
C GLY A 97 -14.58 -1.87 -11.05
N LYS A 98 -13.98 -0.74 -11.43
CA LYS A 98 -14.59 0.60 -11.37
C LYS A 98 -14.77 1.20 -12.76
N GLU A 99 -15.79 2.01 -12.93
CA GLU A 99 -15.98 2.81 -14.14
C GLU A 99 -15.03 4.02 -14.21
N ALA A 100 -14.73 4.60 -13.07
CA ALA A 100 -13.73 5.64 -12.90
C ALA A 100 -13.07 5.55 -11.53
N LEU A 101 -11.83 5.98 -11.43
CA LEU A 101 -11.06 5.98 -10.20
C LEU A 101 -11.26 7.28 -9.40
N ALA A 102 -10.77 7.28 -8.16
CA ALA A 102 -10.74 8.48 -7.34
C ALA A 102 -9.67 9.44 -7.87
N SER A 103 -10.05 10.71 -8.03
CA SER A 103 -9.14 11.80 -8.40
C SER A 103 -8.26 12.23 -7.22
N GLN A 104 -7.18 12.98 -7.48
CA GLN A 104 -6.30 13.54 -6.47
C GLN A 104 -7.06 14.26 -5.34
N PRO A 105 -8.02 15.18 -5.61
CA PRO A 105 -8.77 15.81 -4.51
C PRO A 105 -9.60 14.84 -3.67
N THR A 106 -10.02 13.71 -4.25
CA THR A 106 -10.75 12.67 -3.52
C THR A 106 -9.81 11.91 -2.59
N LEU A 107 -8.62 11.54 -3.05
CA LEU A 107 -7.59 10.88 -2.24
C LEU A 107 -7.06 11.81 -1.14
N SER A 108 -6.86 13.11 -1.44
CA SER A 108 -6.48 14.12 -0.43
C SER A 108 -7.51 14.21 0.70
N ARG A 109 -8.81 14.29 0.36
CA ARG A 109 -9.88 14.25 1.37
C ARG A 109 -9.94 12.93 2.13
N PHE A 110 -9.57 11.83 1.49
CA PHE A 110 -9.46 10.52 2.15
C PHE A 110 -8.32 10.52 3.18
N HIS A 111 -7.14 11.03 2.86
CA HIS A 111 -6.03 11.18 3.81
C HIS A 111 -6.44 12.03 5.03
N ASN A 112 -7.15 13.14 4.81
CA ASN A 112 -7.60 14.03 5.89
C ASN A 112 -8.62 13.39 6.85
N ARG A 113 -9.17 12.22 6.52
CA ARG A 113 -10.05 11.45 7.41
C ARG A 113 -9.33 10.37 8.22
N MET A 114 -8.05 10.15 7.93
CA MET A 114 -7.25 9.17 8.67
C MET A 114 -6.92 9.72 10.06
N ASP A 115 -6.96 8.85 11.03
CA ASP A 115 -6.70 9.12 12.43
C ASP A 115 -5.94 7.95 13.08
N LYS A 116 -5.82 7.97 14.40
CA LYS A 116 -5.14 6.90 15.12
C LYS A 116 -5.81 5.55 14.94
N ASP A 117 -7.15 5.50 14.88
CA ASP A 117 -7.88 4.25 14.71
C ASP A 117 -7.59 3.62 13.35
N THR A 118 -7.47 4.45 12.29
CA THR A 118 -7.07 3.96 10.95
C THR A 118 -5.63 3.46 10.91
N LEU A 119 -4.71 4.05 11.68
CA LEU A 119 -3.33 3.54 11.82
C LEU A 119 -3.30 2.18 12.52
N ASP A 120 -4.12 1.99 13.56
CA ASP A 120 -4.23 0.69 14.23
C ASP A 120 -4.82 -0.37 13.29
N GLN A 121 -5.80 -0.01 12.44
CA GLN A 121 -6.35 -0.88 11.40
C GLN A 121 -5.28 -1.29 10.37
N PHE A 122 -4.38 -0.39 9.94
CA PHE A 122 -3.25 -0.74 9.08
C PHE A 122 -2.34 -1.80 9.71
N ASN A 123 -1.99 -1.62 10.98
CA ASN A 123 -1.17 -2.59 11.71
C ASN A 123 -1.86 -3.95 11.80
N ASP A 124 -3.18 -3.97 12.03
CA ASP A 124 -3.96 -5.20 12.09
C ASP A 124 -4.06 -5.91 10.74
N ILE A 125 -4.31 -5.16 9.67
CA ILE A 125 -4.34 -5.68 8.29
C ILE A 125 -2.97 -6.28 7.93
N GLN A 126 -1.88 -5.56 8.19
CA GLN A 126 -0.52 -6.04 7.92
C GLN A 126 -0.22 -7.33 8.71
N ARG A 127 -0.58 -7.38 9.98
CA ARG A 127 -0.42 -8.58 10.82
C ARG A 127 -1.22 -9.77 10.29
N GLU A 128 -2.45 -9.54 9.85
CA GLU A 128 -3.30 -10.61 9.33
C GLU A 128 -2.81 -11.11 7.96
N LEU A 129 -2.35 -10.22 7.08
CA LEU A 129 -1.72 -10.59 5.81
C LEU A 129 -0.48 -11.45 6.03
N ARG A 130 0.38 -11.07 6.97
CA ARG A 130 1.58 -11.84 7.32
C ARG A 130 1.21 -13.25 7.81
N LYS A 131 0.19 -13.39 8.67
CA LYS A 131 -0.31 -14.71 9.09
C LYS A 131 -0.76 -15.57 7.91
N ARG A 132 -1.39 -14.96 6.88
CA ARG A 132 -1.83 -15.68 5.68
C ARG A 132 -0.63 -16.14 4.85
N ILE A 133 0.37 -15.29 4.67
CA ILE A 133 1.60 -15.60 3.93
C ILE A 133 2.38 -16.70 4.66
N TYR A 134 2.50 -16.64 5.98
CA TYR A 134 3.21 -17.63 6.78
C TYR A 134 2.56 -19.03 6.79
N ARG A 135 1.34 -19.18 6.30
CA ARG A 135 0.77 -20.52 6.03
C ARG A 135 1.46 -21.23 4.87
N TYR A 136 2.08 -20.47 3.97
CA TYR A 136 2.80 -21.00 2.79
C TYR A 136 4.32 -21.02 3.00
N THR A 137 4.85 -20.05 3.73
CA THR A 137 6.28 -19.84 3.94
C THR A 137 6.56 -19.56 5.40
N CYS A 138 6.20 -20.53 6.30
CA CYS A 138 6.42 -20.34 7.74
C CYS A 138 7.92 -20.21 8.02
N PRO A 139 8.39 -19.05 8.50
CA PRO A 139 9.80 -18.90 8.88
C PRO A 139 10.10 -19.73 10.13
N GLU A 140 11.26 -20.40 10.13
CA GLU A 140 11.75 -21.11 11.31
C GLU A 140 12.21 -20.15 12.42
N MET A 141 12.62 -18.94 12.01
CA MET A 141 13.13 -17.90 12.90
C MET A 141 12.75 -16.52 12.37
N LEU A 142 12.50 -15.57 13.25
CA LEU A 142 12.36 -14.15 12.94
C LEU A 142 13.58 -13.42 13.52
N LEU A 143 14.22 -12.62 12.67
CA LEU A 143 15.32 -11.75 13.09
C LEU A 143 14.81 -10.30 13.08
N PHE A 144 14.55 -9.77 14.28
CA PHE A 144 14.10 -8.37 14.38
C PHE A 144 15.27 -7.41 14.13
N ASP A 145 15.15 -6.67 13.03
CA ASP A 145 16.02 -5.55 12.69
C ASP A 145 15.24 -4.26 12.96
N VAL A 146 15.67 -3.53 13.98
CA VAL A 146 14.97 -2.32 14.46
C VAL A 146 15.90 -1.13 14.26
N ASP A 147 15.50 -0.23 13.38
CA ASP A 147 16.27 0.96 13.07
C ASP A 147 15.37 2.19 12.90
N SER A 148 15.99 3.35 12.95
CA SER A 148 15.34 4.64 12.75
C SER A 148 16.11 5.47 11.74
N THR A 149 15.40 6.29 10.99
CA THR A 149 15.98 7.17 9.98
C THR A 149 15.31 8.54 10.03
N LEU A 150 15.96 9.57 9.47
CA LEU A 150 15.33 10.87 9.34
C LEU A 150 14.45 10.93 8.09
N PHE A 151 13.17 11.27 8.26
CA PHE A 151 12.29 11.70 7.17
C PHE A 151 12.25 13.21 7.17
N GLU A 152 13.07 13.82 6.32
CA GLU A 152 13.15 15.28 6.21
C GLU A 152 11.80 15.87 5.82
N THR A 153 11.48 17.02 6.44
CA THR A 153 10.29 17.81 6.13
C THR A 153 10.68 19.18 5.65
N PHE A 154 9.87 19.74 4.76
CA PHE A 154 10.03 21.09 4.25
C PHE A 154 8.91 21.97 4.80
N GLY A 155 9.29 23.04 5.48
CA GLY A 155 8.36 23.91 6.18
C GLY A 155 7.95 23.36 7.56
N LYS A 156 7.01 24.03 8.21
CA LYS A 156 6.52 23.65 9.53
C LYS A 156 5.39 22.64 9.41
N GLN A 157 5.66 21.42 9.86
CA GLN A 157 4.66 20.35 9.92
C GLN A 157 4.38 19.99 11.38
N GLU A 158 3.16 19.52 11.66
CA GLU A 158 2.76 19.11 13.00
C GLU A 158 3.62 17.94 13.49
N GLY A 159 4.24 18.07 14.67
CA GLY A 159 5.05 17.02 15.25
C GLY A 159 6.46 16.87 14.67
N GLU A 160 6.85 17.66 13.67
CA GLU A 160 8.24 17.71 13.21
C GLU A 160 9.15 18.33 14.27
N ALA A 161 10.41 17.95 14.29
CA ALA A 161 11.41 18.53 15.16
C ALA A 161 12.82 18.42 14.57
N PHE A 162 13.73 19.24 15.07
CA PHE A 162 15.13 19.20 14.69
C PHE A 162 15.82 17.96 15.28
N ASN A 163 16.44 17.17 14.40
CA ASN A 163 17.25 16.03 14.77
C ASN A 163 18.73 16.40 14.77
N THR A 164 19.36 16.35 15.94
CA THR A 164 20.78 16.74 16.09
C THR A 164 21.74 15.75 15.46
N HIS A 165 21.38 14.47 15.36
CA HIS A 165 22.22 13.44 14.75
C HIS A 165 22.33 13.62 13.24
N TYR A 166 21.22 13.90 12.59
CA TYR A 166 21.15 14.11 11.14
C TYR A 166 21.29 15.57 10.73
N ASN A 167 21.32 16.51 11.69
CA ASN A 167 21.37 17.95 11.48
C ASN A 167 20.26 18.47 10.53
N GLY A 168 19.06 17.98 10.72
CA GLY A 168 17.89 18.27 9.86
C GLY A 168 16.57 18.32 10.61
N HIS A 169 15.58 18.95 10.00
CA HIS A 169 14.21 18.97 10.50
C HIS A 169 13.40 17.83 9.90
N GLY A 170 12.57 17.18 10.69
CA GLY A 170 11.70 16.11 10.19
C GLY A 170 11.10 15.23 11.26
N TYR A 171 10.76 14.04 10.84
CA TYR A 171 10.33 12.94 11.70
C TYR A 171 11.44 11.91 11.83
N HIS A 172 11.44 11.17 12.94
CA HIS A 172 12.41 10.11 13.22
C HIS A 172 11.68 8.78 13.46
N PRO A 173 11.05 8.21 12.40
CA PRO A 173 10.28 6.98 12.53
C PRO A 173 11.16 5.83 13.01
N LEU A 174 10.55 4.93 13.78
CA LEU A 174 11.13 3.64 14.14
C LEU A 174 10.53 2.57 13.23
N LEU A 175 11.39 1.81 12.58
CA LEU A 175 11.00 0.75 11.66
C LEU A 175 11.52 -0.58 12.21
N CYS A 176 10.70 -1.62 12.13
CA CYS A 176 11.08 -2.96 12.50
C CYS A 176 10.85 -3.89 11.31
N TYR A 177 11.91 -4.52 10.86
CA TYR A 177 11.89 -5.50 9.77
C TYR A 177 12.22 -6.90 10.28
N ASP A 178 11.82 -7.91 9.52
CA ASP A 178 12.48 -9.21 9.60
C ASP A 178 13.76 -9.15 8.76
N GLY A 179 14.91 -9.15 9.41
CA GLY A 179 16.22 -9.08 8.75
C GLY A 179 16.57 -10.28 7.86
N LEU A 180 15.78 -11.36 7.88
CA LEU A 180 15.94 -12.51 7.00
C LEU A 180 15.14 -12.38 5.71
N THR A 181 13.95 -11.81 5.76
CA THR A 181 13.03 -11.71 4.62
C THR A 181 12.92 -10.29 4.07
N GLY A 182 13.27 -9.27 4.85
CA GLY A 182 13.04 -7.87 4.54
C GLY A 182 11.60 -7.42 4.78
N ASP A 183 10.75 -8.26 5.36
CA ASP A 183 9.35 -7.91 5.63
C ASP A 183 9.25 -6.81 6.69
N LEU A 184 8.52 -5.73 6.40
CA LEU A 184 8.19 -4.72 7.39
C LEU A 184 7.21 -5.30 8.41
N LEU A 185 7.65 -5.38 9.67
CA LEU A 185 6.86 -5.93 10.78
C LEU A 185 6.06 -4.85 11.49
N LYS A 186 6.68 -3.67 11.69
CA LYS A 186 6.04 -2.51 12.31
C LYS A 186 6.72 -1.21 11.88
N ALA A 187 5.93 -0.15 11.77
CA ALA A 187 6.41 1.22 11.60
C ALA A 187 5.72 2.12 12.63
N GLU A 188 6.47 3.03 13.23
CA GLU A 188 5.97 4.03 14.16
C GLU A 188 6.55 5.40 13.81
N LEU A 189 5.67 6.35 13.47
CA LEU A 189 6.08 7.72 13.21
C LEU A 189 6.33 8.44 14.56
N ARG A 190 7.54 9.00 14.72
CA ARG A 190 7.94 9.74 15.90
C ARG A 190 8.47 11.11 15.54
N SER A 191 8.40 12.04 16.49
CA SER A 191 9.00 13.37 16.32
C SER A 191 10.52 13.27 16.05
N GLY A 192 11.07 14.23 15.29
CA GLY A 192 12.47 14.24 14.89
C GLY A 192 13.48 14.23 16.04
N ASN A 193 13.11 14.75 17.20
CA ASN A 193 13.96 14.83 18.38
C ASN A 193 13.93 13.61 19.31
N VAL A 194 13.23 12.53 18.90
CA VAL A 194 13.16 11.29 19.68
C VAL A 194 14.37 10.41 19.39
N TYR A 195 15.08 9.95 20.40
CA TYR A 195 16.18 9.01 20.25
C TYR A 195 15.68 7.62 19.84
N THR A 196 16.52 6.87 19.10
CA THR A 196 16.18 5.50 18.62
C THR A 196 15.79 4.57 19.78
N SER A 197 16.49 4.65 20.92
CA SER A 197 16.29 3.79 22.10
C SER A 197 15.25 4.31 23.11
N ARG A 198 14.48 5.34 22.77
CA ARG A 198 13.43 5.86 23.64
C ARG A 198 12.12 5.17 23.32
N ASP A 199 11.48 4.61 24.38
CA ASP A 199 10.12 4.06 24.35
C ASP A 199 9.07 5.16 24.12
#